data_bd3ab1961151be2c80daa39420e33fe6
#
_entry.id   bd3ab1961151be2c80daa39420e33fe6
#
_cell.length_a   1.000
_cell.length_b   1.000
_cell.length_c   1.000
_cell.angle_alpha   90.00
_cell.angle_beta   90.00
_cell.angle_gamma   90.00
#
_symmetry.space_group_name_H-M   'P 1'
#
loop_
_entity.id
_entity.type
_entity.pdbx_description
1 polymer ?
#
loop_
_entity_poly.entity_id
_entity_poly.type
_entity_poly.pdbx_seq_one_letter_code
_entity_poly.pdbx_strand_id
1 'polypeptide(L)'
;MIILKNINKTYGNGENATHALREVSLEIAEGEMIAIMGTSGSGKSTLLNILGCMDQFDSGEYLYRDMEVHKLSNQQLHQFRKAHVGFVFQHFALMNQYTVYENVELPLSIQNISKKERKEKVYEALTWMGIRDLARKMPAKISGGQQQRCAIARALASGNELILADEPTGALDINTGNEIMNILEDLNKQGKTIVIVTHDPKIAARTQRVLHMEDGKIGEYADEFEKH
;
A
#
# COMPACT_ATOMS: atom_id res chain seq x y z
N MET A 1 -1.07 15.05 -3.87
CA MET A 1 -0.14 14.74 -4.97
C MET A 1 1.15 14.17 -4.39
N ILE A 2 1.71 13.13 -5.00
CA ILE A 2 3.00 12.51 -4.66
C ILE A 2 3.93 12.77 -5.83
N ILE A 3 5.17 13.20 -5.55
CA ILE A 3 6.18 13.40 -6.59
C ILE A 3 7.47 12.75 -6.12
N LEU A 4 7.99 11.83 -6.93
CA LEU A 4 9.33 11.27 -6.83
C LEU A 4 10.18 11.81 -7.98
N LYS A 5 11.42 12.25 -7.70
CA LYS A 5 12.36 12.71 -8.73
C LYS A 5 13.71 12.01 -8.56
N ASN A 6 14.11 11.28 -9.59
CA ASN A 6 15.40 10.61 -9.71
C ASN A 6 15.76 9.77 -8.45
N ILE A 7 14.79 9.01 -7.95
CA ILE A 7 14.97 8.14 -6.77
C ILE A 7 15.92 6.99 -7.14
N ASN A 8 16.98 6.85 -6.37
CA ASN A 8 17.93 5.75 -6.46
C ASN A 8 17.93 4.95 -5.17
N LYS A 9 17.99 3.62 -5.29
CA LYS A 9 18.11 2.71 -4.15
C LYS A 9 19.01 1.53 -4.51
N THR A 10 20.01 1.31 -3.67
CA THR A 10 20.94 0.17 -3.78
C THR A 10 20.94 -0.60 -2.47
N TYR A 11 20.86 -1.91 -2.54
CA TYR A 11 21.08 -2.81 -1.40
C TYR A 11 22.43 -3.49 -1.50
N GLY A 12 23.08 -3.70 -0.35
CA GLY A 12 24.42 -4.29 -0.29
C GLY A 12 25.53 -3.31 -0.66
N ASN A 13 26.76 -3.80 -0.69
CA ASN A 13 27.97 -3.02 -0.98
C ASN A 13 28.92 -3.80 -1.90
N GLY A 14 29.74 -3.09 -2.67
CA GLY A 14 30.77 -3.67 -3.53
C GLY A 14 30.18 -4.59 -4.61
N GLU A 15 30.79 -5.76 -4.80
CA GLU A 15 30.39 -6.71 -5.85
C GLU A 15 28.98 -7.32 -5.65
N ASN A 16 28.44 -7.26 -4.43
CA ASN A 16 27.10 -7.76 -4.11
C ASN A 16 26.04 -6.63 -4.11
N ALA A 17 26.35 -5.46 -4.64
CA ALA A 17 25.41 -4.35 -4.71
C ALA A 17 24.30 -4.64 -5.73
N THR A 18 23.05 -4.50 -5.30
CA THR A 18 21.87 -4.62 -6.15
C THR A 18 21.18 -3.24 -6.27
N HIS A 19 21.20 -2.67 -7.46
CA HIS A 19 20.51 -1.43 -7.77
C HIS A 19 19.02 -1.70 -7.95
N ALA A 20 18.25 -1.56 -6.87
CA ALA A 20 16.83 -1.86 -6.85
C ALA A 20 15.99 -0.77 -7.52
N LEU A 21 16.40 0.51 -7.42
CA LEU A 21 15.79 1.63 -8.14
C LEU A 21 16.89 2.46 -8.83
N ARG A 22 16.59 2.90 -10.05
CA ARG A 22 17.52 3.65 -10.92
C ARG A 22 16.83 4.86 -11.51
N GLU A 23 17.06 6.04 -10.92
CA GLU A 23 16.54 7.33 -11.37
C GLU A 23 15.01 7.35 -11.55
N VAL A 24 14.29 6.64 -10.66
CA VAL A 24 12.83 6.54 -10.72
C VAL A 24 12.21 7.91 -10.49
N SER A 25 11.45 8.38 -11.48
CA SER A 25 10.64 9.61 -11.39
C SER A 25 9.18 9.26 -11.64
N LEU A 26 8.29 9.75 -10.77
CA LEU A 26 6.87 9.39 -10.78
C LEU A 26 6.05 10.50 -10.14
N GLU A 27 4.93 10.84 -10.78
CA GLU A 27 3.91 11.70 -10.19
C GLU A 27 2.61 10.93 -10.03
N ILE A 28 1.95 11.07 -8.88
CA ILE A 28 0.64 10.47 -8.58
C ILE A 28 -0.29 11.58 -8.08
N ALA A 29 -1.41 11.78 -8.76
CA ALA A 29 -2.40 12.77 -8.36
C ALA A 29 -3.14 12.34 -7.08
N GLU A 30 -3.72 13.28 -6.36
CA GLU A 30 -4.63 12.95 -5.25
C GLU A 30 -5.90 12.29 -5.78
N GLY A 31 -6.32 11.20 -5.13
CA GLY A 31 -7.46 10.41 -5.56
C GLY A 31 -7.18 9.55 -6.81
N GLU A 32 -5.95 9.48 -7.29
CA GLU A 32 -5.59 8.59 -8.39
C GLU A 32 -5.41 7.16 -7.89
N MET A 33 -5.86 6.19 -8.70
CA MET A 33 -5.61 4.76 -8.49
C MET A 33 -4.72 4.26 -9.63
N ILE A 34 -3.49 3.85 -9.29
CA ILE A 34 -2.52 3.35 -10.26
C ILE A 34 -2.09 1.92 -9.96
N ALA A 35 -1.69 1.20 -10.99
CA ALA A 35 -0.99 -0.07 -10.87
C ALA A 35 0.47 0.06 -11.29
N ILE A 36 1.37 -0.61 -10.58
CA ILE A 36 2.77 -0.80 -10.95
C ILE A 36 2.96 -2.28 -11.25
N MET A 37 3.20 -2.58 -12.51
CA MET A 37 3.46 -3.93 -13.01
C MET A 37 4.95 -4.17 -13.26
N GLY A 38 5.34 -5.42 -13.38
CA GLY A 38 6.70 -5.82 -13.72
C GLY A 38 7.03 -7.21 -13.20
N THR A 39 8.14 -7.77 -13.65
CA THR A 39 8.63 -9.09 -13.23
C THR A 39 9.06 -9.12 -11.77
N SER A 40 9.21 -10.33 -11.21
CA SER A 40 9.78 -10.47 -9.86
C SER A 40 11.20 -9.89 -9.83
N GLY A 41 11.54 -9.15 -8.77
CA GLY A 41 12.85 -8.51 -8.63
C GLY A 41 13.01 -7.18 -9.38
N SER A 42 12.02 -6.68 -10.13
CA SER A 42 12.13 -5.42 -10.87
C SER A 42 12.20 -4.16 -10.00
N GLY A 43 11.97 -4.26 -8.69
CA GLY A 43 12.02 -3.12 -7.74
C GLY A 43 10.67 -2.62 -7.22
N LYS A 44 9.54 -3.23 -7.62
CA LYS A 44 8.17 -2.78 -7.26
C LYS A 44 7.94 -2.65 -5.76
N SER A 45 8.24 -3.70 -4.99
CA SER A 45 8.08 -3.68 -3.52
C SER A 45 9.05 -2.69 -2.86
N THR A 46 10.25 -2.48 -3.43
CA THR A 46 11.17 -1.43 -2.99
C THR A 46 10.55 -0.04 -3.18
N LEU A 47 9.98 0.23 -4.36
CA LEU A 47 9.31 1.50 -4.64
C LEU A 47 8.11 1.70 -3.72
N LEU A 48 7.30 0.66 -3.51
CA LEU A 48 6.16 0.71 -2.60
C LEU A 48 6.60 1.01 -1.14
N ASN A 49 7.70 0.40 -0.69
CA ASN A 49 8.27 0.66 0.64
C ASN A 49 8.81 2.09 0.78
N ILE A 50 9.39 2.65 -0.27
CA ILE A 50 9.84 4.06 -0.28
C ILE A 50 8.64 5.01 -0.25
N LEU A 51 7.61 4.78 -1.07
CA LEU A 51 6.36 5.55 -1.05
C LEU A 51 5.71 5.54 0.34
N GLY A 52 5.77 4.40 1.02
CA GLY A 52 5.27 4.24 2.38
C GLY A 52 6.23 4.67 3.48
N CYS A 53 7.40 5.19 3.14
CA CYS A 53 8.47 5.53 4.09
C CYS A 53 8.87 4.36 5.01
N MET A 54 8.69 3.11 4.56
CA MET A 54 9.13 1.90 5.26
C MET A 54 10.63 1.65 5.04
N ASP A 55 11.16 2.14 3.92
CA ASP A 55 12.59 2.13 3.60
C ASP A 55 13.03 3.52 3.16
N GLN A 56 14.35 3.77 3.22
CA GLN A 56 14.99 5.00 2.78
C GLN A 56 15.62 4.78 1.40
N PHE A 57 15.71 5.81 0.61
CA PHE A 57 16.42 5.83 -0.67
C PHE A 57 17.78 6.54 -0.53
N ASP A 58 18.68 6.29 -1.49
CA ASP A 58 20.07 6.77 -1.41
C ASP A 58 20.20 8.21 -1.93
N SER A 59 19.44 8.55 -2.98
CA SER A 59 19.40 9.89 -3.58
C SER A 59 18.10 10.15 -4.31
N GLY A 60 17.78 11.42 -4.54
CA GLY A 60 16.57 11.88 -5.19
C GLY A 60 15.71 12.76 -4.29
N GLU A 61 14.51 13.10 -4.74
CA GLU A 61 13.55 13.90 -3.99
C GLU A 61 12.21 13.18 -3.88
N TYR A 62 11.60 13.22 -2.70
CA TYR A 62 10.24 12.75 -2.46
C TYR A 62 9.41 13.88 -1.84
N LEU A 63 8.35 14.28 -2.54
CA LEU A 63 7.39 15.25 -2.05
C LEU A 63 6.02 14.59 -1.90
N TYR A 64 5.35 14.88 -0.80
CA TYR A 64 3.96 14.53 -0.54
C TYR A 64 3.19 15.83 -0.30
N ARG A 65 2.36 16.24 -1.27
CA ARG A 65 1.81 17.61 -1.32
C ARG A 65 2.94 18.63 -1.27
N ASP A 66 2.91 19.51 -0.27
CA ASP A 66 3.95 20.54 -0.05
C ASP A 66 5.06 20.07 0.92
N MET A 67 5.00 18.83 1.39
CA MET A 67 5.95 18.30 2.35
C MET A 67 7.14 17.63 1.65
N GLU A 68 8.35 18.09 1.93
CA GLU A 68 9.60 17.49 1.48
C GLU A 68 9.94 16.25 2.34
N VAL A 69 9.39 15.09 1.98
CA VAL A 69 9.52 13.85 2.75
C VAL A 69 10.98 13.41 2.87
N HIS A 70 11.80 13.66 1.85
CA HIS A 70 13.23 13.34 1.84
C HIS A 70 14.07 14.12 2.87
N LYS A 71 13.52 15.19 3.45
CA LYS A 71 14.19 15.98 4.49
C LYS A 71 13.74 15.61 5.91
N LEU A 72 12.77 14.72 6.04
CA LEU A 72 12.22 14.35 7.34
C LEU A 72 13.18 13.47 8.13
N SER A 73 13.30 13.72 9.44
CA SER A 73 13.99 12.83 10.37
C SER A 73 13.21 11.51 10.54
N ASN A 74 13.85 10.47 11.04
CA ASN A 74 13.23 9.16 11.30
C ASN A 74 11.96 9.27 12.17
N GLN A 75 11.96 10.14 13.16
CA GLN A 75 10.78 10.39 14.01
C GLN A 75 9.64 11.04 13.21
N GLN A 76 9.94 12.00 12.33
CA GLN A 76 8.96 12.64 11.47
C GLN A 76 8.43 11.66 10.39
N LEU A 77 9.29 10.81 9.81
CA LEU A 77 8.88 9.73 8.90
C LEU A 77 7.92 8.74 9.59
N HIS A 78 8.16 8.43 10.88
CA HIS A 78 7.22 7.61 11.64
C HIS A 78 5.86 8.31 11.81
N GLN A 79 5.84 9.60 12.11
CA GLN A 79 4.58 10.38 12.20
C GLN A 79 3.88 10.47 10.84
N PHE A 80 4.64 10.68 9.77
CA PHE A 80 4.12 10.69 8.40
C PHE A 80 3.41 9.38 8.06
N ARG A 81 4.05 8.22 8.28
CA ARG A 81 3.41 6.91 8.06
C ARG A 81 2.10 6.77 8.82
N LYS A 82 2.10 7.13 10.10
CA LYS A 82 0.89 7.06 10.94
C LYS A 82 -0.26 7.90 10.41
N ALA A 83 0.05 9.08 9.89
CA ALA A 83 -0.95 10.07 9.50
C ALA A 83 -1.49 9.83 8.08
N HIS A 84 -0.66 9.32 7.17
CA HIS A 84 -0.97 9.36 5.74
C HIS A 84 -1.03 8.00 5.06
N VAL A 85 -0.34 6.97 5.57
CA VAL A 85 -0.12 5.72 4.81
C VAL A 85 -0.83 4.53 5.44
N GLY A 86 -1.67 3.85 4.64
CA GLY A 86 -2.23 2.54 4.94
C GLY A 86 -1.60 1.47 4.05
N PHE A 87 -1.10 0.37 4.65
CA PHE A 87 -0.53 -0.76 3.91
C PHE A 87 -1.48 -1.95 3.87
N VAL A 88 -1.59 -2.57 2.68
CA VAL A 88 -2.30 -3.82 2.42
C VAL A 88 -1.30 -4.79 1.78
N PHE A 89 -1.05 -5.92 2.42
CA PHE A 89 -0.05 -6.91 2.00
C PHE A 89 -0.69 -8.17 1.42
N GLN A 90 0.01 -8.87 0.55
CA GLN A 90 -0.39 -10.13 -0.07
C GLN A 90 -0.74 -11.21 0.98
N HIS A 91 0.05 -11.34 2.03
CA HIS A 91 -0.15 -12.31 3.11
C HIS A 91 -0.81 -11.67 4.34
N PHE A 92 -1.66 -10.65 4.13
CA PHE A 92 -2.51 -9.96 5.11
C PHE A 92 -1.73 -9.26 6.23
N ALA A 93 -0.56 -9.78 6.64
CA ALA A 93 0.28 -9.29 7.74
C ALA A 93 -0.52 -9.06 9.04
N LEU A 94 -1.45 -9.94 9.35
CA LEU A 94 -2.21 -9.91 10.60
C LEU A 94 -1.41 -10.52 11.74
N MET A 95 -1.56 -9.95 12.93
CA MET A 95 -0.99 -10.50 14.16
C MET A 95 -1.87 -11.67 14.62
N ASN A 96 -1.38 -12.90 14.47
CA ASN A 96 -2.13 -14.13 14.74
C ASN A 96 -2.58 -14.30 16.20
N GLN A 97 -1.89 -13.66 17.14
CA GLN A 97 -2.23 -13.64 18.56
C GLN A 97 -3.28 -12.59 18.92
N TYR A 98 -3.74 -11.79 17.98
CA TYR A 98 -4.73 -10.74 18.16
C TYR A 98 -6.01 -11.09 17.40
N THR A 99 -7.14 -10.71 17.98
CA THR A 99 -8.46 -10.79 17.32
C THR A 99 -8.52 -9.86 16.09
N VAL A 100 -9.54 -10.02 15.26
CA VAL A 100 -9.86 -9.09 14.16
C VAL A 100 -9.97 -7.66 14.67
N TYR A 101 -10.67 -7.45 15.81
CA TYR A 101 -10.80 -6.13 16.44
C TYR A 101 -9.43 -5.55 16.80
N GLU A 102 -8.61 -6.32 17.51
CA GLU A 102 -7.29 -5.87 17.99
C GLU A 102 -6.33 -5.58 16.82
N ASN A 103 -6.37 -6.37 15.74
CA ASN A 103 -5.59 -6.08 14.54
C ASN A 103 -5.95 -4.73 13.92
N VAL A 104 -7.25 -4.38 13.85
CA VAL A 104 -7.70 -3.09 13.31
C VAL A 104 -7.43 -1.96 14.31
N GLU A 105 -7.44 -2.23 15.61
CA GLU A 105 -7.15 -1.25 16.65
C GLU A 105 -5.65 -0.87 16.70
N LEU A 106 -4.74 -1.75 16.27
CA LEU A 106 -3.28 -1.54 16.38
C LEU A 106 -2.80 -0.14 15.96
N PRO A 107 -3.08 0.35 14.74
CA PRO A 107 -2.62 1.67 14.30
C PRO A 107 -3.27 2.82 15.08
N LEU A 108 -4.45 2.60 15.66
CA LEU A 108 -5.14 3.59 16.49
C LEU A 108 -4.58 3.63 17.93
N SER A 109 -4.02 2.52 18.43
CA SER A 109 -3.49 2.42 19.80
C SER A 109 -2.31 3.36 20.03
N ILE A 110 -1.60 3.74 18.99
CA ILE A 110 -0.46 4.67 19.01
C ILE A 110 -0.85 6.12 18.69
N GLN A 111 -2.15 6.39 18.46
CA GLN A 111 -2.71 7.72 18.30
C GLN A 111 -3.19 8.24 19.66
N ASN A 112 -3.13 9.56 19.84
CA ASN A 112 -3.59 10.18 21.10
C ASN A 112 -5.11 10.43 21.05
N ILE A 113 -5.89 9.34 20.96
CA ILE A 113 -7.35 9.34 20.95
C ILE A 113 -7.93 8.54 22.10
N SER A 114 -9.15 8.87 22.54
CA SER A 114 -9.82 8.20 23.63
C SER A 114 -10.15 6.74 23.28
N LYS A 115 -10.27 5.88 24.32
CA LYS A 115 -10.72 4.47 24.11
C LYS A 115 -12.08 4.38 23.44
N LYS A 116 -12.98 5.33 23.73
CA LYS A 116 -14.31 5.38 23.11
C LYS A 116 -14.21 5.65 21.61
N GLU A 117 -13.50 6.69 21.25
CA GLU A 117 -13.28 7.08 19.83
C GLU A 117 -12.58 5.96 19.06
N ARG A 118 -11.55 5.35 19.63
CA ARG A 118 -10.84 4.21 19.02
C ARG A 118 -11.79 3.05 18.74
N LYS A 119 -12.64 2.69 19.73
CA LYS A 119 -13.65 1.64 19.54
C LYS A 119 -14.63 1.96 18.42
N GLU A 120 -15.09 3.21 18.34
CA GLU A 120 -16.02 3.67 17.29
C GLU A 120 -15.36 3.52 15.90
N LYS A 121 -14.13 4.02 15.71
CA LYS A 121 -13.38 3.91 14.46
C LYS A 121 -13.13 2.44 14.04
N VAL A 122 -12.78 1.57 14.98
CA VAL A 122 -12.59 0.13 14.69
C VAL A 122 -13.89 -0.48 14.19
N TYR A 123 -15.01 -0.28 14.89
CA TYR A 123 -16.29 -0.87 14.47
C TYR A 123 -16.83 -0.25 13.18
N GLU A 124 -16.56 1.01 12.92
CA GLU A 124 -16.87 1.66 11.64
C GLU A 124 -16.11 0.98 10.50
N ALA A 125 -14.78 0.83 10.62
CA ALA A 125 -13.96 0.15 9.61
C ALA A 125 -14.39 -1.32 9.40
N LEU A 126 -14.67 -2.07 10.47
CA LEU A 126 -15.15 -3.45 10.39
C LEU A 126 -16.54 -3.54 9.74
N THR A 127 -17.42 -2.58 10.00
CA THR A 127 -18.75 -2.52 9.40
C THR A 127 -18.66 -2.24 7.91
N TRP A 128 -17.80 -1.30 7.52
CA TRP A 128 -17.60 -0.95 6.12
C TRP A 128 -17.04 -2.14 5.33
N MET A 129 -16.16 -2.95 5.96
CA MET A 129 -15.61 -4.18 5.36
C MET A 129 -16.59 -5.38 5.41
N GLY A 130 -17.77 -5.27 6.07
CA GLY A 130 -18.73 -6.36 6.21
C GLY A 130 -18.24 -7.51 7.10
N ILE A 131 -17.35 -7.26 8.06
CA ILE A 131 -16.77 -8.26 8.96
C ILE A 131 -16.94 -7.92 10.46
N ARG A 132 -17.89 -7.08 10.79
CA ARG A 132 -18.14 -6.64 12.18
C ARG A 132 -18.45 -7.78 13.15
N ASP A 133 -19.17 -8.78 12.67
CA ASP A 133 -19.54 -9.99 13.41
C ASP A 133 -18.32 -10.88 13.74
N LEU A 134 -17.21 -10.69 13.00
CA LEU A 134 -15.96 -11.41 13.18
C LEU A 134 -15.01 -10.73 14.17
N ALA A 135 -15.38 -9.59 14.75
CA ALA A 135 -14.50 -8.74 15.59
C ALA A 135 -13.75 -9.52 16.69
N ARG A 136 -14.38 -10.54 17.29
CA ARG A 136 -13.81 -11.34 18.38
C ARG A 136 -13.07 -12.60 17.89
N LYS A 137 -13.08 -12.90 16.60
CA LYS A 137 -12.40 -14.07 16.04
C LYS A 137 -10.91 -13.81 15.85
N MET A 138 -10.13 -14.87 15.94
CA MET A 138 -8.70 -14.84 15.63
C MET A 138 -8.51 -14.99 14.11
N PRO A 139 -7.43 -14.46 13.51
CA PRO A 139 -7.14 -14.60 12.07
C PRO A 139 -7.22 -16.05 11.56
N ALA A 140 -6.71 -17.00 12.32
CA ALA A 140 -6.75 -18.43 11.96
C ALA A 140 -8.18 -19.05 11.92
N LYS A 141 -9.21 -18.32 12.36
CA LYS A 141 -10.61 -18.76 12.40
C LYS A 141 -11.50 -18.09 11.35
N ILE A 142 -10.89 -17.37 10.40
CA ILE A 142 -11.59 -16.67 9.31
C ILE A 142 -10.95 -16.99 7.97
N SER A 143 -11.71 -16.85 6.87
CA SER A 143 -11.22 -17.12 5.51
C SER A 143 -10.16 -16.12 5.06
N GLY A 144 -9.40 -16.44 4.01
CA GLY A 144 -8.39 -15.55 3.43
C GLY A 144 -8.99 -14.21 2.99
N GLY A 145 -10.15 -14.21 2.34
CA GLY A 145 -10.86 -12.97 1.99
C GLY A 145 -11.29 -12.14 3.20
N GLN A 146 -11.72 -12.79 4.30
CA GLN A 146 -12.04 -12.10 5.54
C GLN A 146 -10.77 -11.56 6.22
N GLN A 147 -9.64 -12.26 6.12
CA GLN A 147 -8.34 -11.76 6.59
C GLN A 147 -7.90 -10.53 5.78
N GLN A 148 -8.07 -10.55 4.46
CA GLN A 148 -7.75 -9.40 3.61
C GLN A 148 -8.66 -8.19 3.92
N ARG A 149 -9.96 -8.40 4.11
CA ARG A 149 -10.87 -7.36 4.57
C ARG A 149 -10.45 -6.78 5.93
N CYS A 150 -9.95 -7.60 6.85
CA CYS A 150 -9.38 -7.15 8.11
C CYS A 150 -8.11 -6.31 7.91
N ALA A 151 -7.22 -6.70 7.00
CA ALA A 151 -6.02 -5.93 6.67
C ALA A 151 -6.36 -4.56 6.05
N ILE A 152 -7.38 -4.50 5.18
CA ILE A 152 -7.88 -3.24 4.61
C ILE A 152 -8.55 -2.39 5.70
N ALA A 153 -9.39 -2.98 6.57
CA ALA A 153 -9.97 -2.28 7.71
C ALA A 153 -8.90 -1.64 8.61
N ARG A 154 -7.81 -2.37 8.88
CA ARG A 154 -6.66 -1.85 9.61
C ARG A 154 -6.00 -0.67 8.92
N ALA A 155 -5.82 -0.74 7.60
CA ALA A 155 -5.23 0.34 6.82
C ALA A 155 -6.11 1.61 6.82
N LEU A 156 -7.43 1.45 6.90
CA LEU A 156 -8.40 2.55 6.87
C LEU A 156 -8.69 3.17 8.23
N ALA A 157 -8.59 2.40 9.31
CA ALA A 157 -9.02 2.80 10.65
C ALA A 157 -8.39 4.13 11.11
N SER A 158 -7.17 4.42 10.67
CA SER A 158 -6.45 5.67 10.98
C SER A 158 -6.90 6.87 10.13
N GLY A 159 -7.78 6.68 9.16
CA GLY A 159 -8.22 7.73 8.24
C GLY A 159 -7.22 8.03 7.12
N ASN A 160 -6.24 7.17 6.89
CA ASN A 160 -5.17 7.36 5.91
C ASN A 160 -5.72 7.61 4.51
N GLU A 161 -5.08 8.53 3.77
CA GLU A 161 -5.51 8.96 2.44
C GLU A 161 -4.76 8.22 1.32
N LEU A 162 -3.55 7.74 1.59
CA LEU A 162 -2.73 6.94 0.70
C LEU A 162 -2.79 5.46 1.10
N ILE A 163 -3.24 4.62 0.20
CA ILE A 163 -3.27 3.16 0.36
C ILE A 163 -2.23 2.55 -0.57
N LEU A 164 -1.30 1.82 0.00
CA LEU A 164 -0.26 1.08 -0.71
C LEU A 164 -0.58 -0.42 -0.60
N ALA A 165 -0.82 -1.06 -1.73
CA ALA A 165 -1.23 -2.46 -1.79
C ALA A 165 -0.20 -3.30 -2.56
N ASP A 166 0.43 -4.24 -1.88
CA ASP A 166 1.38 -5.18 -2.46
C ASP A 166 0.66 -6.51 -2.73
N GLU A 167 0.38 -6.80 -4.01
CA GLU A 167 -0.35 -8.01 -4.47
C GLU A 167 -1.64 -8.27 -3.67
N PRO A 168 -2.58 -7.31 -3.57
CA PRO A 168 -3.68 -7.38 -2.60
C PRO A 168 -4.65 -8.55 -2.82
N THR A 169 -4.59 -9.21 -3.97
CA THR A 169 -5.43 -10.35 -4.35
C THR A 169 -4.64 -11.65 -4.56
N GLY A 170 -3.31 -11.60 -4.49
CA GLY A 170 -2.44 -12.70 -4.90
C GLY A 170 -2.56 -13.99 -4.06
N ALA A 171 -3.13 -13.92 -2.85
CA ALA A 171 -3.38 -15.08 -1.98
C ALA A 171 -4.85 -15.53 -1.98
N LEU A 172 -5.69 -15.01 -2.90
CA LEU A 172 -7.14 -15.22 -2.92
C LEU A 172 -7.59 -15.93 -4.19
N ASP A 173 -8.73 -16.60 -4.12
CA ASP A 173 -9.42 -17.06 -5.32
C ASP A 173 -9.96 -15.86 -6.15
N ILE A 174 -10.28 -16.11 -7.43
CA ILE A 174 -10.68 -15.08 -8.38
C ILE A 174 -11.90 -14.29 -7.90
N ASN A 175 -12.92 -14.93 -7.36
CA ASN A 175 -14.15 -14.26 -6.93
C ASN A 175 -13.89 -13.36 -5.73
N THR A 176 -13.21 -13.89 -4.72
CA THR A 176 -12.80 -13.12 -3.53
C THR A 176 -11.85 -11.98 -3.91
N GLY A 177 -10.91 -12.21 -4.84
CA GLY A 177 -10.03 -11.17 -5.37
C GLY A 177 -10.82 -10.02 -6.03
N ASN A 178 -11.84 -10.34 -6.83
CA ASN A 178 -12.71 -9.33 -7.44
C ASN A 178 -13.47 -8.51 -6.37
N GLU A 179 -13.94 -9.15 -5.30
CA GLU A 179 -14.59 -8.43 -4.18
C GLU A 179 -13.63 -7.46 -3.50
N ILE A 180 -12.37 -7.85 -3.30
CA ILE A 180 -11.33 -6.96 -2.73
C ILE A 180 -11.05 -5.78 -3.66
N MET A 181 -10.98 -6.02 -4.97
CA MET A 181 -10.79 -4.92 -5.92
C MET A 181 -11.98 -3.96 -5.95
N ASN A 182 -13.23 -4.47 -5.87
CA ASN A 182 -14.42 -3.60 -5.74
C ASN A 182 -14.30 -2.68 -4.51
N ILE A 183 -13.83 -3.22 -3.38
CA ILE A 183 -13.60 -2.43 -2.17
C ILE A 183 -12.56 -1.33 -2.42
N LEU A 184 -11.43 -1.64 -3.07
CA LEU A 184 -10.39 -0.66 -3.37
C LEU A 184 -10.90 0.42 -4.34
N GLU A 185 -11.66 0.05 -5.37
CA GLU A 185 -12.30 1.02 -6.28
C GLU A 185 -13.28 1.94 -5.56
N ASP A 186 -14.09 1.41 -4.64
CA ASP A 186 -15.04 2.22 -3.88
C ASP A 186 -14.32 3.18 -2.91
N LEU A 187 -13.17 2.77 -2.35
CA LEU A 187 -12.30 3.66 -1.60
C LEU A 187 -11.71 4.78 -2.47
N ASN A 188 -11.29 4.44 -3.68
CA ASN A 188 -10.78 5.42 -4.63
C ASN A 188 -11.86 6.44 -5.04
N LYS A 189 -13.09 6.00 -5.32
CA LYS A 189 -14.24 6.88 -5.57
C LYS A 189 -14.53 7.83 -4.41
N GLN A 190 -14.18 7.46 -3.17
CA GLN A 190 -14.24 8.30 -1.98
C GLN A 190 -13.04 9.25 -1.82
N GLY A 191 -12.16 9.31 -2.81
CA GLY A 191 -11.02 10.22 -2.86
C GLY A 191 -9.72 9.66 -2.29
N LYS A 192 -9.64 8.36 -1.95
CA LYS A 192 -8.37 7.73 -1.54
C LYS A 192 -7.44 7.59 -2.73
N THR A 193 -6.17 7.94 -2.54
CA THR A 193 -5.09 7.64 -3.49
C THR A 193 -4.64 6.20 -3.28
N ILE A 194 -4.57 5.40 -4.34
CA ILE A 194 -4.26 3.97 -4.22
C ILE A 194 -3.13 3.60 -5.19
N VAL A 195 -2.09 2.97 -4.68
CA VAL A 195 -1.00 2.40 -5.47
C VAL A 195 -1.02 0.88 -5.28
N ILE A 196 -1.24 0.16 -6.37
CA ILE A 196 -1.26 -1.31 -6.38
C ILE A 196 -0.01 -1.81 -7.09
N VAL A 197 0.77 -2.63 -6.43
CA VAL A 197 1.78 -3.46 -7.06
C VAL A 197 1.14 -4.80 -7.40
N THR A 198 1.22 -5.21 -8.67
CA THR A 198 0.70 -6.51 -9.12
C THR A 198 1.42 -7.01 -10.37
N HIS A 199 1.40 -8.33 -10.57
CA HIS A 199 1.79 -8.97 -11.82
C HIS A 199 0.57 -9.45 -12.63
N ASP A 200 -0.66 -9.29 -12.10
CA ASP A 200 -1.90 -9.68 -12.79
C ASP A 200 -2.42 -8.52 -13.66
N PRO A 201 -2.42 -8.67 -15.01
CA PRO A 201 -2.91 -7.63 -15.91
C PRO A 201 -4.41 -7.34 -15.75
N LYS A 202 -5.20 -8.31 -15.25
CA LYS A 202 -6.63 -8.08 -14.98
C LYS A 202 -6.85 -7.14 -13.80
N ILE A 203 -6.00 -7.22 -12.79
CA ILE A 203 -6.02 -6.29 -11.65
C ILE A 203 -5.54 -4.91 -12.10
N ALA A 204 -4.44 -4.85 -12.86
CA ALA A 204 -3.91 -3.60 -13.38
C ALA A 204 -4.91 -2.85 -14.28
N ALA A 205 -5.63 -3.56 -15.14
CA ALA A 205 -6.65 -3.00 -16.04
C ALA A 205 -7.84 -2.34 -15.30
N ARG A 206 -7.98 -2.56 -13.98
CA ARG A 206 -9.01 -1.92 -13.13
C ARG A 206 -8.56 -0.58 -12.55
N THR A 207 -7.33 -0.16 -12.80
CA THR A 207 -6.78 1.11 -12.34
C THR A 207 -6.84 2.18 -13.44
N GLN A 208 -6.71 3.45 -13.05
CA GLN A 208 -6.78 4.59 -13.99
C GLN A 208 -5.51 4.71 -14.85
N ARG A 209 -4.37 4.23 -14.35
CA ARG A 209 -3.08 4.25 -15.03
C ARG A 209 -2.24 3.05 -14.65
N VAL A 210 -1.57 2.47 -15.63
CA VAL A 210 -0.67 1.33 -15.42
C VAL A 210 0.76 1.76 -15.74
N LEU A 211 1.66 1.53 -14.81
CA LEU A 211 3.09 1.78 -14.95
C LEU A 211 3.83 0.44 -15.02
N HIS A 212 4.86 0.38 -15.82
CA HIS A 212 5.74 -0.78 -15.90
C HIS A 212 7.06 -0.51 -15.21
N MET A 213 7.52 -1.52 -14.46
CA MET A 213 8.80 -1.48 -13.79
C MET A 213 9.68 -2.63 -14.25
N GLU A 214 10.87 -2.31 -14.77
CA GLU A 214 11.87 -3.25 -15.25
C GLU A 214 13.26 -2.78 -14.84
N ASP A 215 14.08 -3.68 -14.29
CA ASP A 215 15.45 -3.43 -13.87
C ASP A 215 15.66 -2.14 -13.06
N GLY A 216 14.70 -1.87 -12.15
CA GLY A 216 14.73 -0.69 -11.28
C GLY A 216 14.32 0.62 -11.94
N LYS A 217 13.85 0.61 -13.18
CA LYS A 217 13.31 1.78 -13.89
C LYS A 217 11.80 1.68 -14.01
N ILE A 218 11.12 2.82 -14.07
CA ILE A 218 9.67 2.91 -14.25
C ILE A 218 9.34 3.68 -15.51
N GLY A 219 8.31 3.25 -16.24
CA GLY A 219 7.79 3.93 -17.44
C GLY A 219 6.28 3.73 -17.56
N GLU A 220 5.62 4.58 -18.33
CA GLU A 220 4.22 4.37 -18.70
C GLU A 220 4.13 3.24 -19.74
N TYR A 221 3.02 2.51 -19.72
CA TYR A 221 2.69 1.53 -20.75
C TYR A 221 2.21 2.28 -21.98
N ALA A 222 3.16 2.85 -22.71
CA ALA A 222 2.92 3.45 -24.03
C ALA A 222 3.89 2.80 -25.02
N ASP A 223 3.37 1.91 -25.87
CA ASP A 223 3.87 1.55 -27.20
C ASP A 223 5.33 1.09 -27.38
N GLU A 224 6.16 0.96 -26.37
CA GLU A 224 7.54 0.50 -26.53
C GLU A 224 7.70 -1.03 -26.48
N PHE A 225 6.71 -1.78 -26.04
CA PHE A 225 6.77 -3.23 -25.91
C PHE A 225 6.07 -4.01 -27.05
N GLU A 226 5.48 -3.34 -28.06
CA GLU A 226 4.97 -4.01 -29.27
C GLU A 226 6.03 -4.28 -30.34
N LYS A 227 7.32 -4.04 -30.07
CA LYS A 227 8.41 -4.25 -31.04
C LYS A 227 9.42 -5.29 -30.56
N HIS A 228 8.98 -6.52 -30.29
CA HIS A 228 9.89 -7.68 -30.38
C HIS A 228 9.08 -8.97 -30.58
#